data_28acbf912fab24864ea7cadc7016f043
#
_entry.id   28acbf912fab24864ea7cadc7016f043
#
_cell.length_a   1.000
_cell.length_b   1.000
_cell.length_c   1.000
_cell.angle_alpha   90.00
_cell.angle_beta   90.00
_cell.angle_gamma   90.00
#
_symmetry.space_group_name_H-M   'P 1'
#
loop_
_entity.id
_entity.type
_entity.pdbx_description
1 polymer ?
#
loop_
_entity_poly.entity_id
_entity_poly.type
_entity_poly.pdbx_seq_one_letter_code
_entity_poly.pdbx_strand_id
1 'polypeptide(L)'
;LKHDCSSIMELDKVNGHFVNGLNEEVKLEDGLVYGLLKSSDLKNTVINQTRKFTIVTQKKVGQETNYIKIDYPKTYQYLTEHQENFSARKSSIYNNKPPFSIFGIGDYSFKPYKVAISGLYKTFHFTLILPQNDKPVMLDDTCYLIGFDNIEFAIYSLILLNSDTTVQ
;
A
#
# COMPACT_ATOMS: atom_id res chain seq x y z
N LEU A 1 -5.31 0.43 -1.60
CA LEU A 1 -5.17 -0.83 -0.88
C LEU A 1 -5.97 -0.80 0.43
N LYS A 2 -6.77 -1.83 0.66
CA LYS A 2 -7.57 -2.00 1.88
C LYS A 2 -7.37 -3.42 2.44
N HIS A 3 -7.08 -3.53 3.73
CA HIS A 3 -6.89 -4.83 4.41
C HIS A 3 -7.71 -4.97 5.71
N ASP A 4 -8.19 -3.87 6.28
CA ASP A 4 -8.95 -3.80 7.55
C ASP A 4 -8.27 -4.55 8.72
N CYS A 5 -6.93 -4.56 8.73
CA CYS A 5 -6.09 -5.28 9.69
C CYS A 5 -4.77 -4.52 9.93
N SER A 6 -4.86 -3.21 10.21
CA SER A 6 -3.70 -2.31 10.28
C SER A 6 -2.68 -2.69 11.35
N SER A 7 -3.12 -3.22 12.49
CA SER A 7 -2.22 -3.65 13.56
C SER A 7 -1.24 -4.76 13.13
N ILE A 8 -1.61 -5.56 12.13
CA ILE A 8 -0.82 -6.70 11.65
C ILE A 8 -0.19 -6.42 10.28
N MET A 9 -0.95 -5.79 9.38
CA MET A 9 -0.54 -5.60 7.98
C MET A 9 0.31 -4.35 7.75
N GLU A 10 0.25 -3.37 8.64
CA GLU A 10 1.07 -2.17 8.57
C GLU A 10 2.26 -2.27 9.52
N LEU A 11 3.42 -1.87 9.03
CA LEU A 11 4.69 -2.01 9.73
C LEU A 11 5.40 -0.66 9.80
N ASP A 12 6.02 -0.40 10.94
CA ASP A 12 7.00 0.65 11.11
C ASP A 12 8.42 0.06 11.01
N LYS A 13 9.39 0.83 10.53
CA LYS A 13 10.79 0.42 10.53
C LYS A 13 11.54 1.10 11.67
N VAL A 14 11.96 0.31 12.67
CA VAL A 14 12.64 0.78 13.87
C VAL A 14 14.02 0.11 13.94
N ASN A 15 15.10 0.90 13.96
CA ASN A 15 16.48 0.40 14.01
C ASN A 15 16.81 -0.68 12.95
N GLY A 16 16.20 -0.56 11.76
CA GLY A 16 16.40 -1.52 10.67
C GLY A 16 15.46 -2.74 10.69
N HIS A 17 14.67 -2.94 11.74
CA HIS A 17 13.72 -4.03 11.90
C HIS A 17 12.29 -3.55 11.67
N PHE A 18 11.41 -4.44 11.19
CA PHE A 18 9.99 -4.17 11.09
C PHE A 18 9.30 -4.44 12.43
N VAL A 19 8.39 -3.53 12.80
CA VAL A 19 7.54 -3.65 14.00
C VAL A 19 6.10 -3.42 13.58
N ASN A 20 5.19 -4.29 14.01
CA ASN A 20 3.76 -4.19 13.73
C ASN A 20 3.05 -3.25 14.73
N GLY A 21 1.75 -3.03 14.54
CA GLY A 21 0.95 -2.19 15.43
C GLY A 21 0.69 -2.78 16.83
N LEU A 22 1.11 -4.02 17.09
CA LEU A 22 1.10 -4.65 18.42
C LEU A 22 2.44 -4.51 19.15
N ASN A 23 3.40 -3.77 18.59
CA ASN A 23 4.77 -3.62 19.07
C ASN A 23 5.60 -4.93 19.04
N GLU A 24 5.28 -5.83 18.14
CA GLU A 24 6.05 -7.06 17.92
C GLU A 24 7.07 -6.84 16.81
N GLU A 25 8.31 -7.31 17.02
CA GLU A 25 9.32 -7.39 15.96
C GLU A 25 8.93 -8.47 14.96
N VAL A 26 8.89 -8.12 13.68
CA VAL A 26 8.39 -8.98 12.61
C VAL A 26 9.53 -9.34 11.64
N LYS A 27 9.71 -10.63 11.41
CA LYS A 27 10.70 -11.17 10.46
C LYS A 27 9.98 -11.71 9.23
N LEU A 28 10.05 -10.96 8.13
CA LEU A 28 9.39 -11.28 6.88
C LEU A 28 10.40 -11.41 5.74
N GLU A 29 10.00 -12.09 4.68
CA GLU A 29 10.66 -11.97 3.39
C GLU A 29 10.33 -10.62 2.76
N ASP A 30 11.33 -9.98 2.16
CA ASP A 30 11.19 -8.66 1.57
C ASP A 30 10.20 -8.61 0.38
N GLY A 31 10.00 -9.73 -0.30
CA GLY A 31 9.21 -9.82 -1.53
C GLY A 31 7.76 -9.33 -1.42
N LEU A 32 7.14 -9.44 -0.25
CA LEU A 32 5.75 -9.01 0.00
C LEU A 32 5.64 -7.70 0.78
N VAL A 33 6.75 -7.07 1.17
CA VAL A 33 6.75 -5.83 1.94
C VAL A 33 6.96 -4.63 1.01
N TYR A 34 6.06 -3.66 1.06
CA TYR A 34 6.05 -2.46 0.23
C TYR A 34 5.90 -1.21 1.09
N GLY A 35 6.49 -0.09 0.65
CA GLY A 35 6.23 1.20 1.26
C GLY A 35 4.74 1.54 1.19
N LEU A 36 4.20 2.18 2.23
CA LEU A 36 2.80 2.57 2.34
C LEU A 36 2.67 4.07 2.61
N LEU A 37 1.78 4.72 1.85
CA LEU A 37 1.34 6.09 2.08
C LEU A 37 -0.18 6.13 2.34
N LYS A 38 -0.57 7.02 3.23
CA LYS A 38 -1.96 7.38 3.53
C LYS A 38 -2.23 8.82 3.09
N SER A 39 -3.48 9.23 3.08
CA SER A 39 -3.87 10.59 2.71
C SER A 39 -3.15 11.67 3.53
N SER A 40 -2.87 11.39 4.81
CA SER A 40 -2.15 12.30 5.70
C SER A 40 -0.68 12.50 5.34
N ASP A 41 -0.10 11.63 4.52
CA ASP A 41 1.30 11.69 4.08
C ASP A 41 1.47 12.55 2.82
N LEU A 42 0.40 12.80 2.04
CA LEU A 42 0.41 13.53 0.78
C LEU A 42 0.52 15.05 0.98
N LYS A 43 1.59 15.49 1.64
CA LYS A 43 1.82 16.92 1.97
C LYS A 43 2.81 17.63 1.05
N ASN A 44 3.66 16.87 0.38
CA ASN A 44 4.71 17.37 -0.50
C ASN A 44 4.34 17.10 -1.96
N THR A 45 4.86 17.91 -2.87
CA THR A 45 4.66 17.72 -4.32
C THR A 45 5.29 16.43 -4.83
N VAL A 46 6.41 15.99 -4.22
CA VAL A 46 7.10 14.74 -4.56
C VAL A 46 7.41 13.96 -3.30
N ILE A 47 7.16 12.66 -3.31
CA ILE A 47 7.52 11.72 -2.25
C ILE A 47 8.33 10.57 -2.85
N ASN A 48 9.49 10.29 -2.27
CA ASN A 48 10.41 9.22 -2.67
C ASN A 48 10.75 8.25 -1.54
N GLN A 49 10.21 8.48 -0.35
CA GLN A 49 10.40 7.61 0.82
C GLN A 49 9.13 7.54 1.66
N THR A 50 8.90 6.39 2.26
CA THR A 50 7.81 6.16 3.20
C THR A 50 8.38 5.78 4.57
N ARG A 51 7.65 6.12 5.62
CA ARG A 51 7.96 5.68 6.99
C ARG A 51 7.25 4.37 7.33
N LYS A 52 6.05 4.18 6.78
CA LYS A 52 5.26 2.97 6.95
C LYS A 52 5.42 2.02 5.78
N PHE A 53 5.22 0.75 6.07
CA PHE A 53 5.23 -0.34 5.12
C PHE A 53 3.95 -1.16 5.27
N THR A 54 3.65 -1.98 4.28
CA THR A 54 2.51 -2.90 4.32
C THR A 54 2.86 -4.24 3.70
N ILE A 55 2.23 -5.30 4.19
CA ILE A 55 2.31 -6.63 3.59
C ILE A 55 1.29 -6.69 2.45
N VAL A 56 1.72 -7.05 1.25
CA VAL A 56 0.88 -7.19 0.06
C VAL A 56 0.76 -8.66 -0.29
N THR A 57 -0.36 -9.27 0.06
CA THR A 57 -0.61 -10.71 -0.07
C THR A 57 -1.18 -11.12 -1.42
N GLN A 58 -1.62 -10.17 -2.24
CA GLN A 58 -2.25 -10.43 -3.54
C GLN A 58 -1.85 -9.33 -4.54
N LYS A 59 -1.75 -9.69 -5.81
CA LYS A 59 -1.54 -8.73 -6.92
C LYS A 59 -2.85 -8.25 -7.54
N LYS A 60 -3.92 -9.02 -7.38
CA LYS A 60 -5.28 -8.69 -7.82
C LYS A 60 -6.29 -9.24 -6.83
N VAL A 61 -7.44 -8.61 -6.74
CA VAL A 61 -8.53 -9.03 -5.85
C VAL A 61 -8.94 -10.47 -6.17
N GLY A 62 -9.05 -11.30 -5.11
CA GLY A 62 -9.45 -12.70 -5.21
C GLY A 62 -8.37 -13.67 -5.68
N GLN A 63 -7.13 -13.21 -5.84
CA GLN A 63 -6.00 -14.11 -6.10
C GLN A 63 -5.82 -15.07 -4.92
N GLU A 64 -5.57 -16.35 -5.23
CA GLU A 64 -5.21 -17.36 -4.23
C GLU A 64 -3.91 -16.99 -3.50
N THR A 65 -3.89 -17.22 -2.18
CA THR A 65 -2.78 -16.85 -1.30
C THR A 65 -1.92 -18.04 -0.88
N ASN A 66 -2.22 -19.26 -1.37
CA ASN A 66 -1.48 -20.47 -1.03
C ASN A 66 0.01 -20.42 -1.41
N TYR A 67 0.36 -19.65 -2.43
CA TYR A 67 1.75 -19.44 -2.84
C TYR A 67 2.62 -18.85 -1.72
N ILE A 68 2.03 -18.07 -0.79
CA ILE A 68 2.75 -17.46 0.33
C ILE A 68 3.40 -18.54 1.20
N LYS A 69 2.71 -19.67 1.39
CA LYS A 69 3.23 -20.80 2.19
C LYS A 69 4.50 -21.38 1.59
N ILE A 70 4.63 -21.37 0.27
CA ILE A 70 5.75 -21.99 -0.46
C ILE A 70 6.87 -20.98 -0.66
N ASP A 71 6.54 -19.79 -1.15
CA ASP A 71 7.51 -18.79 -1.60
C ASP A 71 7.96 -17.84 -0.49
N TYR A 72 7.12 -17.66 0.56
CA TYR A 72 7.31 -16.71 1.67
C TYR A 72 6.96 -17.33 3.02
N PRO A 73 7.65 -18.41 3.45
CA PRO A 73 7.26 -19.19 4.63
C PRO A 73 7.27 -18.41 5.94
N LYS A 74 8.17 -17.44 6.14
CA LYS A 74 8.18 -16.59 7.35
C LYS A 74 6.96 -15.68 7.37
N THR A 75 6.64 -15.06 6.23
CA THR A 75 5.44 -14.24 6.08
C THR A 75 4.18 -15.07 6.31
N TYR A 76 4.12 -16.28 5.75
CA TYR A 76 2.99 -17.18 5.96
C TYR A 76 2.81 -17.55 7.44
N GLN A 77 3.91 -17.87 8.13
CA GLN A 77 3.89 -18.17 9.56
C GLN A 77 3.35 -16.98 10.35
N TYR A 78 3.89 -15.79 10.13
CA TYR A 78 3.44 -14.56 10.78
C TYR A 78 1.95 -14.29 10.57
N LEU A 79 1.45 -14.38 9.33
CA LEU A 79 0.04 -14.18 9.02
C LEU A 79 -0.87 -15.23 9.67
N THR A 80 -0.39 -16.48 9.79
CA THR A 80 -1.13 -17.57 10.41
C THR A 80 -1.20 -17.41 11.93
N GLU A 81 -0.12 -17.00 12.56
CA GLU A 81 -0.08 -16.70 14.01
C GLU A 81 -1.06 -15.59 14.40
N HIS A 82 -1.38 -14.69 13.46
CA HIS A 82 -2.33 -13.59 13.63
C HIS A 82 -3.69 -13.84 12.94
N GLN A 83 -4.04 -15.09 12.65
CA GLN A 83 -5.28 -15.42 11.91
C GLN A 83 -6.55 -14.87 12.57
N GLU A 84 -6.58 -14.75 13.89
CA GLU A 84 -7.72 -14.19 14.61
C GLU A 84 -8.01 -12.73 14.23
N ASN A 85 -6.96 -11.94 13.99
CA ASN A 85 -7.09 -10.55 13.54
C ASN A 85 -7.78 -10.46 12.17
N PHE A 86 -7.47 -11.39 11.26
CA PHE A 86 -8.13 -11.46 9.95
C PHE A 86 -9.59 -11.93 10.08
N SER A 87 -9.86 -12.87 10.96
CA SER A 87 -11.21 -13.38 11.22
C SER A 87 -12.11 -12.33 11.88
N ALA A 88 -11.53 -11.40 12.65
CA ALA A 88 -12.24 -10.31 13.32
C ALA A 88 -12.62 -9.13 12.39
N ARG A 89 -12.21 -9.15 11.10
CA ARG A 89 -12.58 -8.10 10.13
C ARG A 89 -14.09 -8.05 9.94
N LYS A 90 -14.65 -6.84 10.09
CA LYS A 90 -16.11 -6.65 10.07
C LYS A 90 -16.72 -6.56 8.67
N SER A 91 -15.92 -6.18 7.67
CA SER A 91 -16.43 -5.95 6.32
C SER A 91 -16.77 -7.27 5.61
N SER A 92 -17.97 -7.35 5.07
CA SER A 92 -18.45 -8.51 4.30
C SER A 92 -17.68 -8.77 3.00
N ILE A 93 -16.85 -7.81 2.54
CA ILE A 93 -16.02 -8.00 1.34
C ILE A 93 -15.03 -9.14 1.49
N TYR A 94 -14.66 -9.51 2.72
CA TYR A 94 -13.73 -10.62 3.01
C TYR A 94 -14.42 -11.99 3.11
N ASN A 95 -15.76 -12.03 3.11
CA ASN A 95 -16.49 -13.29 3.21
C ASN A 95 -16.23 -14.15 1.97
N ASN A 96 -15.94 -15.44 2.18
CA ASN A 96 -15.66 -16.41 1.12
C ASN A 96 -14.49 -16.00 0.19
N LYS A 97 -13.52 -15.27 0.73
CA LYS A 97 -12.28 -14.90 0.02
C LYS A 97 -11.11 -15.75 0.53
N PRO A 98 -10.05 -15.89 -0.27
CA PRO A 98 -8.83 -16.54 0.18
C PRO A 98 -8.31 -15.98 1.52
N PRO A 99 -7.62 -16.77 2.34
CA PRO A 99 -6.98 -16.26 3.57
C PRO A 99 -6.11 -15.03 3.29
N PHE A 100 -6.07 -14.11 4.24
CA PHE A 100 -5.24 -12.89 4.16
C PHE A 100 -5.57 -11.97 2.98
N SER A 101 -6.77 -12.06 2.42
CA SER A 101 -7.21 -11.24 1.27
C SER A 101 -7.15 -9.75 1.55
N ILE A 102 -6.80 -8.99 0.51
CA ILE A 102 -6.77 -7.53 0.46
C ILE A 102 -7.65 -7.04 -0.72
N PHE A 103 -8.06 -5.78 -0.67
CA PHE A 103 -8.88 -5.13 -1.69
C PHE A 103 -8.23 -3.82 -2.16
N GLY A 104 -8.76 -3.24 -3.24
CA GLY A 104 -8.18 -2.03 -3.82
C GLY A 104 -6.76 -2.28 -4.31
N ILE A 105 -6.52 -3.44 -4.88
CA ILE A 105 -5.23 -3.90 -5.43
C ILE A 105 -5.43 -4.37 -6.85
N GLY A 106 -4.49 -4.04 -7.73
CA GLY A 106 -4.50 -4.39 -9.15
C GLY A 106 -3.25 -3.87 -9.83
N ASP A 107 -3.16 -4.00 -11.16
CA ASP A 107 -1.98 -3.61 -11.94
C ASP A 107 -1.58 -2.14 -11.69
N TYR A 108 -2.55 -1.25 -11.50
CA TYR A 108 -2.31 0.16 -11.16
C TYR A 108 -1.51 0.35 -9.87
N SER A 109 -1.65 -0.57 -8.91
CA SER A 109 -0.93 -0.53 -7.63
C SER A 109 0.55 -0.80 -7.79
N PHE A 110 0.93 -1.55 -8.82
CA PHE A 110 2.32 -1.97 -9.07
C PHE A 110 3.02 -1.09 -10.10
N LYS A 111 2.37 -0.05 -10.63
CA LYS A 111 3.02 0.94 -11.47
C LYS A 111 4.11 1.66 -10.67
N PRO A 112 5.32 1.86 -11.24
CA PRO A 112 6.45 2.45 -10.51
C PRO A 112 6.20 3.91 -10.11
N TYR A 113 5.51 4.67 -10.94
CA TYR A 113 5.22 6.08 -10.69
C TYR A 113 3.73 6.29 -10.49
N LYS A 114 3.38 7.14 -9.52
CA LYS A 114 1.97 7.45 -9.25
C LYS A 114 1.79 8.94 -9.07
N VAL A 115 0.66 9.46 -9.50
CA VAL A 115 0.16 10.78 -9.13
C VAL A 115 -1.09 10.56 -8.28
N ALA A 116 -1.07 11.06 -7.06
CA ALA A 116 -2.10 10.79 -6.07
C ALA A 116 -2.61 12.04 -5.37
N ILE A 117 -3.86 11.96 -4.89
CA ILE A 117 -4.52 12.98 -4.08
C ILE A 117 -5.22 12.31 -2.89
N SER A 118 -5.30 13.04 -1.77
CA SER A 118 -6.12 12.63 -0.63
C SER A 118 -7.59 12.53 -1.01
N GLY A 119 -8.26 11.46 -0.63
CA GLY A 119 -9.72 11.32 -0.83
C GLY A 119 -10.56 12.29 -0.01
N LEU A 120 -9.99 12.88 1.05
CA LEU A 120 -10.59 13.88 1.92
C LEU A 120 -9.84 15.23 1.81
N TYR A 121 -9.57 15.64 0.58
CA TYR A 121 -8.81 16.87 0.34
C TYR A 121 -9.61 18.12 0.74
N LYS A 122 -8.93 19.00 1.48
CA LYS A 122 -9.40 20.38 1.71
C LYS A 122 -8.84 21.34 0.66
N THR A 123 -7.70 20.99 0.09
CA THR A 123 -7.01 21.70 -0.98
C THR A 123 -6.70 20.73 -2.11
N PHE A 124 -6.88 21.18 -3.34
CA PHE A 124 -6.55 20.40 -4.53
C PHE A 124 -5.03 20.37 -4.66
N HIS A 125 -4.41 19.27 -4.21
CA HIS A 125 -2.97 19.10 -4.28
C HIS A 125 -2.63 17.66 -4.65
N PHE A 126 -2.07 17.48 -5.84
CA PHE A 126 -1.58 16.20 -6.31
C PHE A 126 -0.10 16.02 -5.99
N THR A 127 0.26 14.81 -5.64
CA THR A 127 1.62 14.41 -5.25
C THR A 127 2.14 13.38 -6.23
N LEU A 128 3.37 13.57 -6.72
CA LEU A 128 4.13 12.55 -7.44
C LEU A 128 4.80 11.59 -6.43
N ILE A 129 4.55 10.30 -6.61
CA ILE A 129 5.13 9.25 -5.78
C ILE A 129 6.09 8.44 -6.63
N LEU A 130 7.33 8.38 -6.18
CA LEU A 130 8.42 7.63 -6.81
C LEU A 130 8.57 6.25 -6.15
N PRO A 131 9.13 5.26 -6.86
CA PRO A 131 9.45 3.97 -6.26
C PRO A 131 10.47 4.13 -5.13
N GLN A 132 10.39 3.25 -4.14
CA GLN A 132 11.33 3.17 -3.03
C GLN A 132 12.06 1.82 -3.08
N ASN A 133 13.41 1.84 -3.10
CA ASN A 133 14.22 0.63 -3.25
C ASN A 133 13.78 -0.24 -4.44
N ASP A 134 13.58 0.39 -5.59
CA ASP A 134 13.12 -0.23 -6.85
C ASP A 134 11.74 -0.93 -6.76
N LYS A 135 10.99 -0.68 -5.69
CA LYS A 135 9.64 -1.18 -5.52
C LYS A 135 8.59 -0.07 -5.62
N PRO A 136 7.43 -0.33 -6.23
CA PRO A 136 6.32 0.61 -6.21
C PRO A 136 5.83 0.84 -4.79
N VAL A 137 5.44 2.08 -4.49
CA VAL A 137 4.84 2.45 -3.21
C VAL A 137 3.33 2.21 -3.28
N MET A 138 2.77 1.61 -2.22
CA MET A 138 1.34 1.38 -2.08
C MET A 138 0.65 2.58 -1.42
N LEU A 139 -0.61 2.79 -1.79
CA LEU A 139 -1.49 3.76 -1.13
C LEU A 139 -2.68 3.04 -0.51
N ASP A 140 -3.11 3.49 0.66
CA ASP A 140 -4.31 2.96 1.28
C ASP A 140 -5.60 3.49 0.59
N ASP A 141 -6.75 3.03 1.06
CA ASP A 141 -8.06 3.37 0.50
C ASP A 141 -8.53 4.80 0.80
N THR A 142 -7.73 5.59 1.51
CA THR A 142 -7.97 7.02 1.73
C THR A 142 -7.44 7.92 0.61
N CYS A 143 -6.75 7.33 -0.38
CA CYS A 143 -6.14 8.03 -1.51
C CYS A 143 -6.76 7.63 -2.84
N TYR A 144 -6.83 8.59 -3.78
CA TYR A 144 -7.01 8.32 -5.20
C TYR A 144 -5.67 8.42 -5.92
N LEU A 145 -5.47 7.58 -6.93
CA LEU A 145 -4.20 7.56 -7.68
C LEU A 145 -4.39 7.24 -9.15
N ILE A 146 -3.41 7.69 -9.95
CA ILE A 146 -3.18 7.28 -11.33
C ILE A 146 -1.77 6.69 -11.39
N GLY A 147 -1.63 5.48 -11.96
CA GLY A 147 -0.34 4.80 -12.10
C GLY A 147 0.26 4.99 -13.49
N PHE A 148 1.59 5.09 -13.57
CA PHE A 148 2.35 5.30 -14.80
C PHE A 148 3.55 4.36 -14.87
N ASP A 149 3.88 3.87 -16.06
CA ASP A 149 5.11 3.14 -16.35
C ASP A 149 6.28 4.08 -16.65
N ASN A 150 5.99 5.29 -17.13
CA ASN A 150 6.96 6.29 -17.53
C ASN A 150 6.87 7.52 -16.64
N ILE A 151 8.02 7.96 -16.11
CA ILE A 151 8.12 9.12 -15.21
C ILE A 151 7.72 10.43 -15.90
N GLU A 152 7.99 10.59 -17.19
CA GLU A 152 7.66 11.81 -17.93
C GLU A 152 6.15 12.03 -17.97
N PHE A 153 5.37 10.98 -18.26
CA PHE A 153 3.91 11.06 -18.23
C PHE A 153 3.36 11.37 -16.84
N ALA A 154 3.99 10.82 -15.80
CA ALA A 154 3.62 11.14 -14.42
C ALA A 154 3.88 12.61 -14.08
N ILE A 155 5.03 13.16 -14.50
CA ILE A 155 5.39 14.57 -14.31
C ILE A 155 4.44 15.49 -15.09
N TYR A 156 4.15 15.19 -16.36
CA TYR A 156 3.19 15.97 -17.14
C TYR A 156 1.79 15.99 -16.51
N SER A 157 1.34 14.82 -16.04
CA SER A 157 0.06 14.71 -15.34
C SER A 157 0.04 15.51 -14.05
N LEU A 158 1.12 15.48 -13.26
CA LEU A 158 1.26 16.25 -12.03
C LEU A 158 1.15 17.77 -12.31
N ILE A 159 1.87 18.26 -13.32
CA ILE A 159 1.88 19.68 -13.71
C ILE A 159 0.47 20.11 -14.14
N LEU A 160 -0.18 19.34 -15.00
CA LEU A 160 -1.53 19.62 -15.47
C LEU A 160 -2.54 19.65 -14.33
N LEU A 161 -2.50 18.64 -13.45
CA LEU A 161 -3.46 18.50 -12.35
C LEU A 161 -3.28 19.56 -11.26
N ASN A 162 -2.06 20.09 -11.07
CA ASN A 162 -1.79 21.17 -10.12
C ASN A 162 -1.80 22.56 -10.77
N SER A 163 -2.15 22.69 -12.08
CA SER A 163 -2.24 23.99 -12.73
C SER A 163 -3.50 24.75 -12.33
N ASP A 164 -3.44 26.07 -12.32
CA ASP A 164 -4.56 26.95 -11.98
C ASP A 164 -5.79 26.72 -12.87
N THR A 165 -5.58 26.23 -14.11
CA THR A 165 -6.66 25.91 -15.07
C THR A 165 -7.48 24.70 -14.64
N THR A 166 -6.93 23.81 -13.82
CA THR A 166 -7.61 22.60 -13.36
C THR A 166 -8.35 22.82 -12.03
N VAL A 167 -7.94 23.86 -11.27
CA VAL A 167 -8.47 24.18 -9.94
C VAL A 167 -9.68 25.13 -10.00
N GLN A 168 -10.04 25.65 -11.17
CA GLN A 168 -11.25 26.42 -11.40
C GLN A 168 -12.45 25.54 -11.71
#